data_dbf116f7f3ecce47b2c8041985abf79a
#
_entry.id   dbf116f7f3ecce47b2c8041985abf79a
#
_cell.length_a   1.000
_cell.length_b   1.000
_cell.length_c   1.000
_cell.angle_alpha   90.00
_cell.angle_beta   90.00
_cell.angle_gamma   90.00
#
_symmetry.space_group_name_H-M   'P 1'
#
loop_
_entity.id
_entity.type
_entity.pdbx_description
1 polymer ?
#
loop_
_entity_poly.entity_id
_entity_poly.type
_entity_poly.pdbx_seq_one_letter_code
_entity_poly.pdbx_strand_id
1 'polypeptide(L)'
;LRFEYPFVNLIIIKSGNERAFSAGANIKMLAEASHAHKVNFCKYTNETRNFIESSLLESGQYFICSIEGVCAGGGYELALSCDHILLLDDGSSSVSLPEVPLLAVLPGTGGLTRVTDKRKVRKDLADVFCTMEEGVKAQKAQEWKLVDTITKKSNYNETLTKIIEPVSYTHLRAHETDS
;
A
#
# COMPACT_ATOMS: atom_id res chain seq x y z
N LEU A 1 0.04 16.99 3.33
CA LEU A 1 -1.43 16.92 3.24
C LEU A 1 -2.07 17.44 4.53
N ARG A 2 -1.88 16.82 5.69
CA ARG A 2 -2.58 17.17 6.94
C ARG A 2 -2.41 18.62 7.41
N PHE A 3 -1.32 19.29 7.09
CA PHE A 3 -1.09 20.69 7.44
C PHE A 3 -1.66 21.67 6.42
N GLU A 4 -1.60 21.33 5.13
CA GLU A 4 -2.10 22.18 4.04
C GLU A 4 -3.57 21.96 3.73
N TYR A 5 -4.05 20.75 3.99
CA TYR A 5 -5.44 20.31 3.72
C TYR A 5 -6.06 19.61 4.92
N PRO A 6 -6.20 20.31 6.07
CA PRO A 6 -6.69 19.70 7.32
C PRO A 6 -8.13 19.19 7.25
N PHE A 7 -8.91 19.68 6.28
CA PHE A 7 -10.31 19.26 6.07
C PHE A 7 -10.43 18.01 5.18
N VAL A 8 -9.34 17.56 4.57
CA VAL A 8 -9.33 16.33 3.77
C VAL A 8 -9.10 15.17 4.71
N ASN A 9 -10.11 14.35 4.91
CA ASN A 9 -10.06 13.17 5.77
C ASN A 9 -9.99 11.83 5.00
N LEU A 10 -10.09 11.86 3.68
CA LEU A 10 -9.96 10.70 2.81
C LEU A 10 -8.97 10.96 1.67
N ILE A 11 -7.99 10.09 1.54
CA ILE A 11 -6.98 10.15 0.48
C ILE A 11 -6.98 8.84 -0.30
N ILE A 12 -7.09 8.92 -1.62
CA ILE A 12 -7.00 7.76 -2.51
C ILE A 12 -5.72 7.85 -3.33
N ILE A 13 -4.81 6.91 -3.12
CA ILE A 13 -3.59 6.78 -3.90
C ILE A 13 -3.87 5.88 -5.11
N LYS A 14 -3.66 6.40 -6.32
CA LYS A 14 -3.81 5.70 -7.59
C LYS A 14 -2.59 5.91 -8.47
N SER A 15 -2.36 4.99 -9.41
CA SER A 15 -1.42 5.22 -10.50
C SER A 15 -2.09 5.98 -11.65
N GLY A 16 -1.33 6.81 -12.37
CA GLY A 16 -1.72 7.36 -13.66
C GLY A 16 -1.50 6.40 -14.84
N ASN A 17 -1.02 5.17 -14.58
CA ASN A 17 -0.72 4.16 -15.58
C ASN A 17 -1.53 2.89 -15.29
N GLU A 18 -2.33 2.44 -16.26
CA GLU A 18 -3.19 1.24 -16.12
C GLU A 18 -2.40 -0.08 -16.10
N ARG A 19 -1.17 -0.12 -16.63
CA ARG A 19 -0.35 -1.35 -16.70
C ARG A 19 0.43 -1.62 -15.42
N ALA A 20 0.77 -0.56 -14.69
CA ALA A 20 1.57 -0.69 -13.48
C ALA A 20 1.16 0.38 -12.47
N PHE A 21 0.81 -0.06 -11.29
CA PHE A 21 0.64 0.85 -10.16
C PHE A 21 2.00 1.44 -9.76
N SER A 22 2.95 0.58 -9.45
CA SER A 22 4.35 0.95 -9.17
C SER A 22 5.22 -0.31 -9.15
N ALA A 23 6.38 -0.26 -9.81
CA ALA A 23 7.40 -1.32 -9.74
C ALA A 23 8.42 -1.09 -8.61
N GLY A 24 8.18 -0.14 -7.71
CA GLY A 24 9.06 0.20 -6.61
C GLY A 24 10.18 1.16 -6.97
N ALA A 25 11.32 1.03 -6.31
CA ALA A 25 12.45 1.91 -6.47
C ALA A 25 13.14 1.77 -7.84
N ASN A 26 13.70 2.87 -8.34
CA ASN A 26 14.56 2.85 -9.52
C ASN A 26 15.92 2.23 -9.16
N ILE A 27 16.05 0.92 -9.37
CA ILE A 27 17.25 0.11 -9.02
C ILE A 27 18.52 0.66 -9.71
N LYS A 28 18.42 1.08 -10.98
CA LYS A 28 19.57 1.62 -11.71
C LYS A 28 20.07 2.92 -11.05
N MET A 29 19.16 3.83 -10.74
CA MET A 29 19.50 5.07 -10.03
C MET A 29 20.16 4.76 -8.68
N LEU A 30 19.62 3.82 -7.92
CA LEU A 30 20.17 3.44 -6.61
C LEU A 30 21.54 2.76 -6.74
N ALA A 31 21.76 1.95 -7.76
CA ALA A 31 23.08 1.31 -7.98
C ALA A 31 24.20 2.35 -8.18
N GLU A 32 23.91 3.41 -8.94
CA GLU A 32 24.84 4.49 -9.27
C GLU A 32 24.96 5.57 -8.18
N ALA A 33 24.02 5.60 -7.21
CA ALA A 33 23.93 6.62 -6.18
C ALA A 33 25.05 6.50 -5.13
N SER A 34 25.46 7.65 -4.56
CA SER A 34 26.36 7.68 -3.42
C SER A 34 25.75 7.03 -2.17
N HIS A 35 26.58 6.62 -1.22
CA HIS A 35 26.09 6.07 0.04
C HIS A 35 25.15 7.02 0.78
N ALA A 36 25.50 8.30 0.87
CA ALA A 36 24.65 9.32 1.49
C ALA A 36 23.28 9.42 0.80
N HIS A 37 23.22 9.34 -0.53
CA HIS A 37 21.96 9.34 -1.27
C HIS A 37 21.11 8.10 -0.93
N LYS A 38 21.72 6.92 -0.87
CA LYS A 38 21.01 5.67 -0.50
C LYS A 38 20.42 5.74 0.90
N VAL A 39 21.18 6.28 1.87
CA VAL A 39 20.72 6.49 3.26
C VAL A 39 19.53 7.46 3.29
N ASN A 40 19.64 8.60 2.60
CA ASN A 40 18.56 9.59 2.53
C ASN A 40 17.31 9.04 1.84
N PHE A 41 17.48 8.24 0.80
CA PHE A 41 16.36 7.55 0.13
C PHE A 41 15.64 6.60 1.09
N CYS A 42 16.37 5.75 1.82
CA CYS A 42 15.77 4.85 2.80
C CYS A 42 15.08 5.61 3.93
N LYS A 43 15.69 6.70 4.41
CA LYS A 43 15.07 7.58 5.40
C LYS A 43 13.76 8.16 4.89
N TYR A 44 13.76 8.75 3.70
CA TYR A 44 12.59 9.34 3.07
C TYR A 44 11.43 8.34 2.91
N THR A 45 11.69 7.16 2.38
CA THR A 45 10.64 6.14 2.19
C THR A 45 10.06 5.66 3.52
N ASN A 46 10.90 5.46 4.53
CA ASN A 46 10.43 5.02 5.86
C ASN A 46 9.68 6.14 6.62
N GLU A 47 10.10 7.39 6.51
CA GLU A 47 9.38 8.54 7.08
C GLU A 47 8.03 8.73 6.38
N THR A 48 7.97 8.64 5.06
CA THR A 48 6.70 8.69 4.30
C THR A 48 5.73 7.61 4.77
N ARG A 49 6.19 6.37 4.92
CA ARG A 49 5.39 5.28 5.48
C ARG A 49 4.88 5.61 6.89
N ASN A 50 5.76 6.07 7.78
CA ASN A 50 5.36 6.43 9.15
C ASN A 50 4.28 7.52 9.16
N PHE A 51 4.42 8.55 8.31
CA PHE A 51 3.42 9.61 8.19
C PHE A 51 2.06 9.11 7.71
N ILE A 52 2.03 8.20 6.75
CA ILE A 52 0.78 7.59 6.29
C ILE A 52 0.15 6.77 7.42
N GLU A 53 0.93 5.89 8.06
CA GLU A 53 0.45 5.01 9.14
C GLU A 53 -0.06 5.77 10.38
N SER A 54 0.54 6.94 10.70
CA SER A 54 0.10 7.75 11.83
C SER A 54 -1.07 8.70 11.49
N SER A 55 -1.33 8.96 10.22
CA SER A 55 -2.26 10.00 9.79
C SER A 55 -3.69 9.77 10.27
N LEU A 56 -4.17 8.54 10.31
CA LEU A 56 -5.51 8.24 10.81
C LEU A 56 -5.66 8.64 12.29
N LEU A 57 -4.69 8.29 13.13
CA LEU A 57 -4.72 8.58 14.58
C LEU A 57 -4.45 10.05 14.89
N GLU A 58 -3.50 10.68 14.16
CA GLU A 58 -3.04 12.03 14.46
C GLU A 58 -3.86 13.14 13.79
N SER A 59 -4.52 12.85 12.67
CA SER A 59 -5.26 13.86 11.88
C SER A 59 -6.58 13.37 11.28
N GLY A 60 -7.01 12.14 11.60
CA GLY A 60 -8.24 11.58 11.04
C GLY A 60 -8.22 11.34 9.54
N GLN A 61 -7.03 11.31 8.92
CA GLN A 61 -6.89 11.09 7.49
C GLN A 61 -6.76 9.60 7.18
N TYR A 62 -7.73 9.06 6.45
CA TYR A 62 -7.79 7.67 6.02
C TYR A 62 -7.23 7.50 4.61
N PHE A 63 -6.29 6.58 4.44
CA PHE A 63 -5.63 6.33 3.17
C PHE A 63 -6.12 5.03 2.53
N ILE A 64 -6.61 5.14 1.29
CA ILE A 64 -6.95 4.00 0.44
C ILE A 64 -5.91 3.90 -0.68
N CYS A 65 -5.29 2.72 -0.84
CA CYS A 65 -4.47 2.42 -2.00
C CYS A 65 -5.29 1.62 -3.02
N SER A 66 -5.53 2.21 -4.18
CA SER A 66 -6.28 1.57 -5.27
C SER A 66 -5.32 1.12 -6.36
N ILE A 67 -5.12 -0.19 -6.44
CA ILE A 67 -4.13 -0.83 -7.30
C ILE A 67 -4.79 -1.29 -8.59
N GLU A 68 -4.30 -0.77 -9.72
CA GLU A 68 -4.54 -1.23 -11.08
C GLU A 68 -3.19 -1.54 -11.73
N GLY A 69 -3.04 -2.74 -12.30
CA GLY A 69 -1.78 -3.24 -12.83
C GLY A 69 -0.82 -3.78 -11.75
N VAL A 70 0.45 -3.89 -12.10
CA VAL A 70 1.49 -4.47 -11.24
C VAL A 70 1.86 -3.52 -10.09
N CYS A 71 1.87 -4.02 -8.87
CA CYS A 71 2.30 -3.33 -7.66
C CYS A 71 3.38 -4.15 -6.95
N ALA A 72 4.64 -3.76 -7.13
CA ALA A 72 5.79 -4.56 -6.71
C ALA A 72 6.77 -3.78 -5.82
N GLY A 73 7.43 -4.48 -4.92
CA GLY A 73 8.49 -3.95 -4.08
C GLY A 73 8.05 -2.72 -3.27
N GLY A 74 8.80 -1.63 -3.35
CA GLY A 74 8.47 -0.38 -2.67
C GLY A 74 7.09 0.19 -3.02
N GLY A 75 6.54 -0.14 -4.20
CA GLY A 75 5.15 0.19 -4.56
C GLY A 75 4.14 -0.53 -3.68
N TYR A 76 4.36 -1.81 -3.41
CA TYR A 76 3.51 -2.57 -2.51
C TYR A 76 3.78 -2.21 -1.03
N GLU A 77 5.01 -1.85 -0.66
CA GLU A 77 5.30 -1.32 0.67
C GLU A 77 4.54 0.00 0.95
N LEU A 78 4.38 0.87 -0.08
CA LEU A 78 3.51 2.05 0.01
C LEU A 78 2.05 1.64 0.23
N ALA A 79 1.54 0.67 -0.52
CA ALA A 79 0.18 0.16 -0.34
C ALA A 79 -0.03 -0.42 1.08
N LEU A 80 0.95 -1.16 1.60
CA LEU A 80 0.92 -1.73 2.95
C LEU A 80 0.89 -0.66 4.06
N SER A 81 1.38 0.55 3.80
CA SER A 81 1.27 1.66 4.76
C SER A 81 -0.14 2.24 4.85
N CYS A 82 -0.95 2.11 3.82
CA CYS A 82 -2.32 2.62 3.76
C CYS A 82 -3.28 1.83 4.67
N ASP A 83 -4.41 2.43 5.01
CA ASP A 83 -5.42 1.83 5.88
C ASP A 83 -6.24 0.77 5.14
N HIS A 84 -6.42 0.93 3.82
CA HIS A 84 -7.16 -0.01 2.98
C HIS A 84 -6.49 -0.21 1.62
N ILE A 85 -6.39 -1.46 1.18
CA ILE A 85 -5.85 -1.83 -0.12
C ILE A 85 -6.97 -2.43 -0.97
N LEU A 86 -7.31 -1.74 -2.07
CA LEU A 86 -8.24 -2.19 -3.10
C LEU A 86 -7.45 -2.63 -4.32
N LEU A 87 -7.62 -3.88 -4.77
CA LEU A 87 -6.96 -4.43 -5.95
C LEU A 87 -7.98 -4.74 -7.05
N LEU A 88 -7.70 -4.32 -8.29
CA LEU A 88 -8.52 -4.71 -9.43
C LEU A 88 -8.37 -6.19 -9.76
N ASP A 89 -9.51 -6.84 -10.01
CA ASP A 89 -9.60 -8.21 -10.54
C ASP A 89 -9.80 -8.16 -12.07
N ASP A 90 -8.70 -7.84 -12.76
CA ASP A 90 -8.63 -7.69 -14.22
C ASP A 90 -7.73 -8.74 -14.90
N GLY A 91 -7.23 -9.70 -14.11
CA GLY A 91 -6.31 -10.74 -14.56
C GLY A 91 -4.85 -10.29 -14.73
N SER A 92 -4.58 -8.98 -14.71
CA SER A 92 -3.23 -8.39 -14.85
C SER A 92 -2.71 -7.76 -13.55
N SER A 93 -3.60 -7.23 -12.73
CA SER A 93 -3.25 -6.61 -11.45
C SER A 93 -2.73 -7.63 -10.44
N SER A 94 -1.63 -7.28 -9.78
CA SER A 94 -0.97 -8.16 -8.82
C SER A 94 -0.14 -7.39 -7.78
N VAL A 95 0.14 -8.03 -6.66
CA VAL A 95 1.01 -7.52 -5.60
C VAL A 95 2.19 -8.46 -5.37
N SER A 96 3.39 -7.92 -5.10
CA SER A 96 4.59 -8.71 -4.81
C SER A 96 5.63 -7.97 -3.97
N LEU A 97 6.48 -8.74 -3.29
CA LEU A 97 7.72 -8.26 -2.64
C LEU A 97 8.90 -9.09 -3.20
N PRO A 98 9.33 -8.84 -4.45
CA PRO A 98 10.28 -9.69 -5.15
C PRO A 98 11.75 -9.34 -4.88
N GLU A 99 12.04 -8.59 -3.81
CA GLU A 99 13.39 -8.10 -3.51
C GLU A 99 14.36 -9.25 -3.23
N VAL A 100 13.90 -10.29 -2.53
CA VAL A 100 14.76 -11.45 -2.20
C VAL A 100 15.18 -12.21 -3.46
N PRO A 101 14.26 -12.69 -4.32
CA PRO A 101 14.64 -13.46 -5.49
C PRO A 101 15.36 -12.65 -6.56
N LEU A 102 15.02 -11.36 -6.73
CA LEU A 102 15.59 -10.52 -7.79
C LEU A 102 16.88 -9.80 -7.39
N LEU A 103 17.02 -9.41 -6.13
CA LEU A 103 18.06 -8.50 -5.67
C LEU A 103 18.88 -9.05 -4.50
N ALA A 104 18.52 -10.20 -3.95
CA ALA A 104 19.12 -10.80 -2.76
C ALA A 104 19.14 -9.84 -1.54
N VAL A 105 18.13 -8.97 -1.43
CA VAL A 105 17.95 -8.04 -0.30
C VAL A 105 16.52 -8.19 0.26
N LEU A 106 16.33 -7.73 1.49
CA LEU A 106 15.00 -7.65 2.09
C LEU A 106 14.27 -6.37 1.65
N PRO A 107 12.92 -6.36 1.61
CA PRO A 107 12.14 -5.14 1.45
C PRO A 107 12.53 -4.07 2.48
N GLY A 108 12.97 -2.90 1.99
CA GLY A 108 13.66 -1.88 2.80
C GLY A 108 12.75 -0.90 3.54
N THR A 109 11.45 -0.86 3.21
CA THR A 109 10.49 0.07 3.81
C THR A 109 9.52 -0.63 4.78
N GLY A 110 9.92 -1.79 5.30
CA GLY A 110 9.20 -2.52 6.34
C GLY A 110 8.05 -3.39 5.83
N GLY A 111 8.11 -3.81 4.55
CA GLY A 111 7.09 -4.66 3.92
C GLY A 111 6.85 -5.97 4.65
N LEU A 112 7.92 -6.68 5.05
CA LEU A 112 7.81 -7.96 5.79
C LEU A 112 7.02 -7.81 7.09
N THR A 113 7.34 -6.80 7.88
CA THR A 113 6.63 -6.52 9.14
C THR A 113 5.15 -6.22 8.89
N ARG A 114 4.82 -5.46 7.83
CA ARG A 114 3.43 -5.15 7.50
C ARG A 114 2.66 -6.38 7.04
N VAL A 115 3.28 -7.25 6.25
CA VAL A 115 2.67 -8.52 5.83
C VAL A 115 2.34 -9.38 7.05
N THR A 116 3.26 -9.54 7.99
CA THR A 116 3.07 -10.41 9.16
C THR A 116 2.25 -9.74 10.27
N ASP A 117 2.60 -8.52 10.69
CA ASP A 117 2.06 -7.91 11.89
C ASP A 117 0.83 -7.05 11.63
N LYS A 118 0.79 -6.29 10.52
CA LYS A 118 -0.37 -5.46 10.16
C LYS A 118 -1.44 -6.29 9.45
N ARG A 119 -1.07 -7.04 8.41
CA ARG A 119 -1.98 -7.85 7.58
C ARG A 119 -2.33 -9.20 8.21
N LYS A 120 -1.57 -9.65 9.22
CA LYS A 120 -1.76 -10.96 9.87
C LYS A 120 -1.72 -12.12 8.88
N VAL A 121 -0.89 -12.00 7.85
CA VAL A 121 -0.62 -13.12 6.94
C VAL A 121 0.06 -14.23 7.71
N ARG A 122 -0.39 -15.48 7.49
CA ARG A 122 0.22 -16.65 8.11
C ARG A 122 1.69 -16.75 7.70
N LYS A 123 2.59 -17.01 8.65
CA LYS A 123 4.05 -16.93 8.45
C LYS A 123 4.57 -17.74 7.27
N ASP A 124 4.07 -18.98 7.11
CA ASP A 124 4.44 -19.84 5.99
C ASP A 124 4.01 -19.24 4.61
N LEU A 125 2.85 -18.59 4.55
CA LEU A 125 2.43 -17.88 3.34
C LEU A 125 3.25 -16.60 3.11
N ALA A 126 3.64 -15.90 4.18
CA ALA A 126 4.51 -14.74 4.08
C ALA A 126 5.90 -15.12 3.55
N ASP A 127 6.47 -16.24 4.02
CA ASP A 127 7.74 -16.76 3.54
C ASP A 127 7.68 -17.12 2.05
N VAL A 128 6.63 -17.83 1.62
CA VAL A 128 6.40 -18.12 0.21
C VAL A 128 6.23 -16.83 -0.60
N PHE A 129 5.40 -15.90 -0.15
CA PHE A 129 5.13 -14.63 -0.83
C PHE A 129 6.40 -13.82 -1.07
N CYS A 130 7.28 -13.72 -0.06
CA CYS A 130 8.51 -12.94 -0.15
C CYS A 130 9.63 -13.62 -0.97
N THR A 131 9.47 -14.89 -1.31
CA THR A 131 10.40 -15.64 -2.17
C THR A 131 9.88 -15.83 -3.60
N MET A 132 8.66 -15.37 -3.89
CA MET A 132 8.09 -15.41 -5.24
C MET A 132 8.55 -14.20 -6.06
N GLU A 133 8.98 -14.47 -7.28
CA GLU A 133 9.27 -13.43 -8.26
C GLU A 133 7.98 -12.87 -8.87
N GLU A 134 7.03 -13.76 -9.13
CA GLU A 134 5.74 -13.41 -9.71
C GLU A 134 4.79 -12.81 -8.67
N GLY A 135 3.96 -11.87 -9.12
CA GLY A 135 2.95 -11.25 -8.25
C GLY A 135 1.76 -12.19 -7.95
N VAL A 136 1.16 -11.97 -6.79
CA VAL A 136 -0.08 -12.65 -6.38
C VAL A 136 -1.27 -11.84 -6.88
N LYS A 137 -2.17 -12.49 -7.64
CA LYS A 137 -3.35 -11.86 -8.27
C LYS A 137 -4.55 -11.84 -7.33
N ALA A 138 -5.55 -11.07 -7.72
CA ALA A 138 -6.71 -10.67 -6.94
C ALA A 138 -7.28 -11.71 -5.95
N GLN A 139 -7.81 -12.83 -6.42
CA GLN A 139 -8.48 -13.82 -5.56
C GLN A 139 -7.51 -14.38 -4.49
N LYS A 140 -6.32 -14.79 -4.92
CA LYS A 140 -5.30 -15.33 -4.03
C LYS A 140 -4.73 -14.26 -3.09
N ALA A 141 -4.59 -13.02 -3.57
CA ALA A 141 -4.13 -11.90 -2.75
C ALA A 141 -5.11 -11.60 -1.61
N GLN A 142 -6.40 -11.64 -1.87
CA GLN A 142 -7.43 -11.46 -0.84
C GLN A 142 -7.48 -12.66 0.13
N GLU A 143 -7.44 -13.89 -0.39
CA GLU A 143 -7.40 -15.11 0.42
C GLU A 143 -6.20 -15.11 1.40
N TRP A 144 -5.04 -14.67 0.91
CA TRP A 144 -3.83 -14.56 1.72
C TRP A 144 -3.77 -13.30 2.59
N LYS A 145 -4.82 -12.46 2.57
CA LYS A 145 -4.90 -11.18 3.30
C LYS A 145 -3.84 -10.15 2.87
N LEU A 146 -3.29 -10.29 1.67
CA LEU A 146 -2.35 -9.31 1.12
C LEU A 146 -3.07 -8.00 0.74
N VAL A 147 -4.36 -8.09 0.37
CA VAL A 147 -5.23 -6.95 0.07
C VAL A 147 -6.55 -7.07 0.85
N ASP A 148 -7.26 -5.95 1.05
CA ASP A 148 -8.52 -5.93 1.81
C ASP A 148 -9.71 -6.27 0.91
N THR A 149 -9.79 -5.64 -0.24
CA THR A 149 -10.91 -5.77 -1.16
C THR A 149 -10.41 -5.98 -2.57
N ILE A 150 -11.15 -6.79 -3.32
CA ILE A 150 -10.96 -6.94 -4.76
C ILE A 150 -12.22 -6.47 -5.50
N THR A 151 -12.06 -5.90 -6.70
CA THR A 151 -13.19 -5.45 -7.51
C THR A 151 -12.90 -5.55 -8.99
N LYS A 152 -13.94 -5.81 -9.80
CA LYS A 152 -13.86 -5.66 -11.26
C LYS A 152 -13.95 -4.19 -11.65
N LYS A 153 -13.37 -3.82 -12.79
CA LYS A 153 -13.39 -2.43 -13.30
C LYS A 153 -14.83 -1.89 -13.43
N SER A 154 -15.79 -2.73 -13.81
CA SER A 154 -17.22 -2.37 -13.89
C SER A 154 -17.84 -1.95 -12.56
N ASN A 155 -17.38 -2.51 -11.46
CA ASN A 155 -17.98 -2.31 -10.13
C ASN A 155 -17.10 -1.38 -9.25
N TYR A 156 -16.06 -0.79 -9.83
CA TYR A 156 -15.06 -0.04 -9.10
C TYR A 156 -15.66 1.08 -8.24
N ASN A 157 -16.49 1.94 -8.84
CA ASN A 157 -17.09 3.08 -8.14
C ASN A 157 -18.02 2.65 -7.01
N GLU A 158 -18.85 1.60 -7.24
CA GLU A 158 -19.73 1.05 -6.21
C GLU A 158 -18.93 0.47 -5.03
N THR A 159 -17.88 -0.29 -5.33
CA THR A 159 -17.00 -0.87 -4.31
C THR A 159 -16.29 0.23 -3.51
N LEU A 160 -15.77 1.23 -4.20
CA LEU A 160 -15.10 2.36 -3.55
C LEU A 160 -16.07 3.12 -2.62
N THR A 161 -17.29 3.40 -3.06
CA THR A 161 -18.33 4.04 -2.23
C THR A 161 -18.59 3.23 -0.95
N LYS A 162 -18.73 1.90 -1.06
CA LYS A 162 -18.93 1.03 0.11
C LYS A 162 -17.76 1.05 1.11
N ILE A 163 -16.53 1.26 0.64
CA ILE A 163 -15.35 1.41 1.50
C ILE A 163 -15.36 2.78 2.21
N ILE A 164 -15.80 3.82 1.52
CA ILE A 164 -15.77 5.22 2.00
C ILE A 164 -16.89 5.50 3.00
N GLU A 165 -18.10 4.99 2.78
CA GLU A 165 -19.28 5.27 3.61
C GLU A 165 -19.02 5.09 5.12
N PRO A 166 -18.45 3.96 5.61
CA PRO A 166 -18.18 3.78 7.03
C PRO A 166 -17.17 4.80 7.60
N VAL A 167 -16.18 5.19 6.79
CA VAL A 167 -15.13 6.15 7.19
C VAL A 167 -15.74 7.52 7.40
N SER A 168 -16.62 7.96 6.51
CA SER A 168 -17.32 9.27 6.60
C SER A 168 -18.16 9.38 7.86
N TYR A 169 -18.85 8.32 8.27
CA TYR A 169 -19.67 8.32 9.50
C TYR A 169 -18.83 8.33 10.78
N THR A 170 -17.68 7.68 10.79
CA THR A 170 -16.83 7.60 11.98
C THR A 170 -16.18 8.95 12.29
N HIS A 171 -15.81 9.72 11.28
CA HIS A 171 -15.18 11.03 11.44
C HIS A 171 -16.18 12.13 11.81
N LEU A 172 -17.43 12.06 11.35
CA LEU A 172 -18.48 13.01 11.76
C LEU A 172 -18.81 12.90 13.25
N ARG A 173 -18.79 11.70 13.83
CA ARG A 173 -19.06 11.49 15.26
C ARG A 173 -17.91 11.93 16.17
N ALA A 174 -16.66 11.87 15.73
CA ALA A 174 -15.51 12.31 16.53
C ALA A 174 -15.52 13.83 16.76
N HIS A 175 -16.07 14.63 15.83
CA HIS A 175 -16.22 16.08 15.98
C HIS A 175 -17.45 16.50 16.81
N GLU A 176 -18.44 15.63 16.99
CA GLU A 176 -19.64 15.94 17.78
C GLU A 176 -19.44 15.71 19.30
N THR A 177 -18.37 15.00 19.70
CA THR A 177 -18.11 14.69 21.11
C THR A 177 -17.18 15.69 21.81
N ASP A 178 -16.57 16.63 21.07
CA ASP A 178 -15.67 17.67 21.60
C ASP A 178 -16.35 19.06 21.75
N SER A 179 -17.71 19.13 21.73
CA SER A 179 -18.49 20.37 21.93
C SER A 179 -19.26 20.38 23.25
#